data_734acb0b3368365c63e6e161c1320c72
#
_entry.id   734acb0b3368365c63e6e161c1320c72
#
_cell.length_a   1.000
_cell.length_b   1.000
_cell.length_c   1.000
_cell.angle_alpha   90.00
_cell.angle_beta   90.00
_cell.angle_gamma   90.00
#
_symmetry.space_group_name_H-M   'P 1'
#
loop_
_entity.id
_entity.type
_entity.pdbx_description
1 polymer ?
#
loop_
_entity_poly.entity_id
_entity_poly.type
_entity_poly.pdbx_seq_one_letter_code
_entity_poly.pdbx_strand_id
1 'polypeptide(L)'
;MRTSTIFSLLFLAASTVVPGCTCVARDAETYKADTRNVLETRNKTIKDCYDVALTTDPKLDGTVVVKFKVEKKTGKIIDTAVDTARTKAPESLSKCIVEAVDGLTLDPVDQRDGMATFSWTFKAAEPKPAE
;
A
#
# COMPACT_ATOMS: atom_id res chain seq x y z
N MET A 1 47.42 -56.88 -26.92
CA MET A 1 46.94 -55.49 -27.13
C MET A 1 45.55 -55.36 -26.59
N ARG A 2 45.37 -54.74 -25.42
CA ARG A 2 44.06 -54.55 -24.76
C ARG A 2 43.70 -53.07 -24.87
N THR A 3 42.73 -52.80 -25.73
CA THR A 3 42.12 -51.46 -25.86
C THR A 3 41.07 -51.28 -24.77
N SER A 4 41.36 -50.39 -23.82
CA SER A 4 40.45 -50.06 -22.74
C SER A 4 39.62 -48.84 -23.16
N THR A 5 38.35 -49.05 -23.41
CA THR A 5 37.41 -47.97 -23.75
C THR A 5 36.82 -47.40 -22.48
N ILE A 6 37.19 -46.18 -22.14
CA ILE A 6 36.63 -45.44 -20.99
C ILE A 6 35.33 -44.76 -21.45
N PHE A 7 34.20 -45.26 -20.94
CA PHE A 7 32.87 -44.65 -21.15
C PHE A 7 32.72 -43.51 -20.13
N SER A 8 32.82 -42.27 -20.63
CA SER A 8 32.62 -41.06 -19.80
C SER A 8 31.12 -40.80 -19.75
N LEU A 9 30.50 -41.08 -18.57
CA LEU A 9 29.11 -40.70 -18.32
C LEU A 9 29.08 -39.20 -17.99
N LEU A 10 28.56 -38.39 -18.90
CA LEU A 10 28.21 -37.02 -18.65
C LEU A 10 26.90 -36.99 -17.82
N PHE A 11 26.99 -36.70 -16.54
CA PHE A 11 25.83 -36.39 -15.72
C PHE A 11 25.39 -34.94 -16.02
N LEU A 12 24.32 -34.80 -16.80
CA LEU A 12 23.61 -33.55 -16.94
C LEU A 12 22.83 -33.31 -15.62
N ALA A 13 23.33 -32.45 -14.76
CA ALA A 13 22.58 -31.95 -13.61
C ALA A 13 21.53 -30.96 -14.12
N ALA A 14 20.28 -31.41 -14.25
CA ALA A 14 19.15 -30.56 -14.51
C ALA A 14 18.87 -29.76 -13.22
N SER A 15 19.32 -28.50 -13.19
CA SER A 15 18.94 -27.54 -12.14
C SER A 15 17.48 -27.18 -12.31
N THR A 16 16.60 -27.81 -11.55
CA THR A 16 15.20 -27.41 -11.42
C THR A 16 15.15 -26.10 -10.64
N VAL A 17 14.96 -24.98 -11.35
CA VAL A 17 14.61 -23.70 -10.73
C VAL A 17 13.18 -23.86 -10.20
N VAL A 18 13.04 -24.11 -8.91
CA VAL A 18 11.75 -24.03 -8.22
C VAL A 18 11.41 -22.54 -8.13
N PRO A 19 10.29 -22.06 -8.70
CA PRO A 19 9.85 -20.71 -8.48
C PRO A 19 9.48 -20.59 -7.00
N GLY A 20 10.39 -20.06 -6.19
CA GLY A 20 10.13 -19.77 -4.79
C GLY A 20 9.02 -18.74 -4.69
N CYS A 21 8.00 -19.03 -3.89
CA CYS A 21 7.00 -18.06 -3.49
C CYS A 21 7.73 -16.91 -2.79
N THR A 22 7.69 -15.71 -3.37
CA THR A 22 8.36 -14.51 -2.81
C THR A 22 7.56 -13.87 -1.67
N CYS A 23 6.80 -14.68 -0.94
CA CYS A 23 6.06 -14.23 0.23
C CYS A 23 7.01 -13.94 1.39
N VAL A 24 6.85 -12.78 2.01
CA VAL A 24 7.61 -12.38 3.19
C VAL A 24 6.77 -12.49 4.46
N ALA A 25 7.41 -12.55 5.62
CA ALA A 25 6.77 -12.43 6.93
C ALA A 25 7.31 -11.16 7.59
N ARG A 26 6.56 -10.05 7.49
CA ARG A 26 6.93 -8.79 8.12
C ARG A 26 6.61 -8.79 9.60
N ASP A 27 7.46 -8.15 10.39
CA ASP A 27 7.06 -7.70 11.71
C ASP A 27 6.12 -6.47 11.60
N ALA A 28 5.52 -6.07 12.73
CA ALA A 28 4.52 -5.01 12.73
C ALA A 28 5.07 -3.65 12.27
N GLU A 29 6.32 -3.32 12.62
CA GLU A 29 6.94 -2.05 12.25
C GLU A 29 7.28 -2.01 10.75
N THR A 30 7.86 -3.07 10.22
CA THR A 30 8.12 -3.20 8.78
C THR A 30 6.83 -3.18 7.98
N TYR A 31 5.79 -3.88 8.46
CA TYR A 31 4.48 -3.88 7.81
C TYR A 31 3.87 -2.47 7.74
N LYS A 32 3.96 -1.73 8.84
CA LYS A 32 3.50 -0.35 8.92
C LYS A 32 4.28 0.58 7.98
N ALA A 33 5.61 0.45 7.94
CA ALA A 33 6.47 1.27 7.09
C ALA A 33 6.20 1.00 5.60
N ASP A 34 6.15 -0.26 5.19
CA ASP A 34 5.91 -0.65 3.80
C ASP A 34 4.51 -0.24 3.35
N THR A 35 3.50 -0.43 4.20
CA THR A 35 2.13 0.02 3.92
C THR A 35 2.07 1.54 3.75
N ARG A 36 2.77 2.28 4.61
CA ARG A 36 2.88 3.74 4.48
C ARG A 36 3.47 4.14 3.13
N ASN A 37 4.57 3.51 2.71
CA ASN A 37 5.22 3.78 1.43
C ASN A 37 4.26 3.57 0.25
N VAL A 38 3.44 2.52 0.30
CA VAL A 38 2.41 2.27 -0.73
C VAL A 38 1.37 3.38 -0.75
N LEU A 39 0.88 3.80 0.42
CA LEU A 39 -0.11 4.88 0.53
C LEU A 39 0.47 6.23 0.05
N GLU A 40 1.74 6.49 0.30
CA GLU A 40 2.42 7.73 -0.12
C GLU A 40 2.50 7.86 -1.65
N THR A 41 2.42 6.77 -2.40
CA THR A 41 2.30 6.82 -3.86
C THR A 41 1.03 7.55 -4.33
N ARG A 42 0.05 7.72 -3.45
CA ARG A 42 -1.23 8.41 -3.70
C ARG A 42 -1.30 9.82 -3.12
N ASN A 43 -0.21 10.34 -2.56
CA ASN A 43 -0.21 11.67 -1.95
C ASN A 43 -0.71 12.76 -2.90
N LYS A 44 -0.34 12.69 -4.19
CA LYS A 44 -0.86 13.64 -5.17
C LYS A 44 -2.38 13.51 -5.34
N THR A 45 -2.89 12.30 -5.53
CA THR A 45 -4.34 12.05 -5.69
C THR A 45 -5.11 12.49 -4.44
N ILE A 46 -4.58 12.21 -3.25
CA ILE A 46 -5.19 12.62 -1.97
C ILE A 46 -5.17 14.13 -1.82
N LYS A 47 -4.08 14.79 -2.24
CA LYS A 47 -4.02 16.25 -2.29
C LYS A 47 -5.07 16.81 -3.26
N ASP A 48 -5.21 16.25 -4.44
CA ASP A 48 -6.22 16.67 -5.42
C ASP A 48 -7.65 16.52 -4.84
N CYS A 49 -7.94 15.44 -4.07
CA CYS A 49 -9.20 15.29 -3.34
C CYS A 49 -9.45 16.47 -2.36
N TYR A 50 -8.40 16.87 -1.65
CA TYR A 50 -8.50 17.98 -0.70
C TYR A 50 -8.65 19.32 -1.41
N ASP A 51 -7.93 19.55 -2.51
CA ASP A 51 -8.04 20.78 -3.32
C ASP A 51 -9.47 20.95 -3.87
N VAL A 52 -10.12 19.85 -4.28
CA VAL A 52 -11.54 19.88 -4.68
C VAL A 52 -12.44 20.23 -3.51
N ALA A 53 -12.20 19.67 -2.33
CA ALA A 53 -12.98 19.99 -1.13
C ALA A 53 -12.84 21.45 -0.71
N LEU A 54 -11.67 22.05 -0.88
CA LEU A 54 -11.42 23.48 -0.64
C LEU A 54 -12.22 24.42 -1.57
N THR A 55 -12.67 23.96 -2.70
CA THR A 55 -13.56 24.76 -3.57
C THR A 55 -14.90 25.04 -2.94
N THR A 56 -15.37 24.13 -2.07
CA THR A 56 -16.64 24.25 -1.33
C THR A 56 -16.44 24.92 0.01
N ASP A 57 -15.35 24.57 0.72
CA ASP A 57 -14.96 25.18 2.01
C ASP A 57 -13.49 25.55 1.98
N PRO A 58 -13.16 26.83 1.65
CA PRO A 58 -11.77 27.29 1.56
C PRO A 58 -10.98 27.26 2.87
N LYS A 59 -11.65 27.07 4.00
CA LYS A 59 -11.04 26.98 5.33
C LYS A 59 -11.11 25.57 5.91
N LEU A 60 -11.36 24.57 5.07
CA LEU A 60 -11.53 23.19 5.49
C LEU A 60 -10.27 22.67 6.19
N ASP A 61 -10.41 22.42 7.48
CA ASP A 61 -9.48 21.65 8.29
C ASP A 61 -10.15 20.34 8.67
N GLY A 62 -9.37 19.28 8.81
CA GLY A 62 -9.95 18.03 9.26
C GLY A 62 -9.01 16.83 9.17
N THR A 63 -9.48 15.73 9.68
CA THR A 63 -8.78 14.45 9.65
C THR A 63 -9.67 13.39 9.06
N VAL A 64 -9.15 12.63 8.12
CA VAL A 64 -9.78 11.44 7.57
C VAL A 64 -9.05 10.22 8.08
N VAL A 65 -9.77 9.30 8.70
CA VAL A 65 -9.24 8.03 9.21
C VAL A 65 -9.85 6.89 8.42
N VAL A 66 -9.00 6.09 7.81
CA VAL A 66 -9.40 4.95 6.97
C VAL A 66 -8.85 3.66 7.55
N LYS A 67 -9.71 2.65 7.63
CA LYS A 67 -9.37 1.27 7.99
C LYS A 67 -9.38 0.43 6.72
N PHE A 68 -8.46 -0.50 6.61
CA PHE A 68 -8.40 -1.42 5.49
C PHE A 68 -7.70 -2.71 5.86
N LYS A 69 -7.85 -3.69 5.00
CA LYS A 69 -7.17 -4.97 5.07
C LYS A 69 -6.19 -5.08 3.89
N VAL A 70 -5.01 -5.64 4.16
CA VAL A 70 -4.08 -6.07 3.10
C VAL A 70 -4.17 -7.58 2.98
N GLU A 71 -4.61 -8.06 1.83
CA GLU A 71 -4.86 -9.49 1.62
C GLU A 71 -3.54 -10.25 1.41
N LYS A 72 -3.36 -11.34 2.14
CA LYS A 72 -2.14 -12.17 2.10
C LYS A 72 -1.82 -12.80 0.76
N LYS A 73 -2.81 -13.10 -0.07
CA LYS A 73 -2.61 -13.80 -1.34
C LYS A 73 -2.20 -12.90 -2.49
N THR A 74 -2.65 -11.65 -2.46
CA THR A 74 -2.52 -10.68 -3.54
C THR A 74 -1.76 -9.43 -3.14
N GLY A 75 -1.61 -9.17 -1.83
CA GLY A 75 -1.10 -7.91 -1.29
C GLY A 75 -2.04 -6.72 -1.50
N LYS A 76 -3.25 -6.95 -2.03
CA LYS A 76 -4.20 -5.87 -2.28
C LYS A 76 -4.76 -5.29 -1.00
N ILE A 77 -4.90 -3.97 -1.00
CA ILE A 77 -5.71 -3.24 -0.03
C ILE A 77 -7.16 -3.43 -0.41
N ILE A 78 -7.93 -4.02 0.51
CA ILE A 78 -9.36 -4.33 0.37
C ILE A 78 -10.10 -3.96 1.65
N ASP A 79 -11.42 -4.06 1.63
CA ASP A 79 -12.30 -3.74 2.77
C ASP A 79 -12.04 -2.33 3.32
N THR A 80 -11.74 -1.40 2.40
CA THR A 80 -11.40 -0.01 2.72
C THR A 80 -12.63 0.74 3.18
N ALA A 81 -12.60 1.26 4.39
CA ALA A 81 -13.72 1.96 5.01
C ALA A 81 -13.28 3.15 5.86
N VAL A 82 -14.11 4.19 5.89
CA VAL A 82 -13.90 5.35 6.77
C VAL A 82 -14.22 4.98 8.21
N ASP A 83 -13.32 5.29 9.12
CA ASP A 83 -13.62 5.28 10.55
C ASP A 83 -14.38 6.57 10.92
N THR A 84 -15.70 6.51 10.87
CA THR A 84 -16.58 7.66 11.10
C THR A 84 -16.46 8.22 12.51
N ALA A 85 -16.10 7.42 13.50
CA ALA A 85 -15.95 7.86 14.87
C ALA A 85 -14.72 8.78 15.05
N ARG A 86 -13.68 8.60 14.24
CA ARG A 86 -12.43 9.37 14.33
C ARG A 86 -12.23 10.35 13.16
N THR A 87 -13.05 10.27 12.13
CA THR A 87 -12.99 11.17 10.97
C THR A 87 -13.72 12.48 11.30
N LYS A 88 -13.04 13.60 11.04
CA LYS A 88 -13.56 14.96 11.16
C LYS A 88 -13.33 15.69 9.85
N ALA A 89 -14.02 15.27 8.81
CA ALA A 89 -13.92 15.82 7.47
C ALA A 89 -15.24 15.54 6.71
N PRO A 90 -15.54 16.29 5.64
CA PRO A 90 -16.71 16.03 4.82
C PRO A 90 -16.67 14.61 4.20
N GLU A 91 -17.85 14.03 4.04
CA GLU A 91 -18.01 12.70 3.45
C GLU A 91 -17.41 12.61 2.04
N SER A 92 -17.57 13.67 1.25
CA SER A 92 -17.02 13.75 -0.12
C SER A 92 -15.50 13.60 -0.15
N LEU A 93 -14.78 14.26 0.77
CA LEU A 93 -13.34 14.13 0.91
C LEU A 93 -12.97 12.71 1.36
N SER A 94 -13.67 12.18 2.35
CA SER A 94 -13.42 10.83 2.86
C SER A 94 -13.62 9.75 1.80
N LYS A 95 -14.68 9.86 0.99
CA LYS A 95 -14.94 8.95 -0.14
C LYS A 95 -13.83 9.01 -1.19
N CYS A 96 -13.42 10.20 -1.59
CA CYS A 96 -12.34 10.39 -2.55
C CYS A 96 -11.03 9.72 -2.08
N ILE A 97 -10.71 9.82 -0.78
CA ILE A 97 -9.52 9.19 -0.21
C ILE A 97 -9.65 7.67 -0.19
N VAL A 98 -10.81 7.13 0.18
CA VAL A 98 -11.07 5.68 0.12
C VAL A 98 -10.86 5.15 -1.28
N GLU A 99 -11.42 5.81 -2.30
CA GLU A 99 -11.25 5.42 -3.71
C GLU A 99 -9.78 5.50 -4.18
N ALA A 100 -9.02 6.46 -3.66
CA ALA A 100 -7.59 6.60 -3.98
C ALA A 100 -6.73 5.48 -3.38
N VAL A 101 -7.15 4.90 -2.26
CA VAL A 101 -6.39 3.89 -1.49
C VAL A 101 -6.82 2.47 -1.84
N ASP A 102 -8.09 2.26 -2.16
CA ASP A 102 -8.62 0.95 -2.47
C ASP A 102 -7.94 0.31 -3.69
N GLY A 103 -7.64 -0.98 -3.59
CA GLY A 103 -7.00 -1.74 -4.66
C GLY A 103 -5.49 -1.50 -4.84
N LEU A 104 -4.84 -0.67 -4.02
CA LEU A 104 -3.38 -0.59 -3.98
C LEU A 104 -2.78 -1.94 -3.56
N THR A 105 -1.56 -2.20 -3.99
CA THR A 105 -0.90 -3.49 -3.73
C THR A 105 0.39 -3.30 -2.94
N LEU A 106 0.52 -4.07 -1.87
CA LEU A 106 1.75 -4.20 -1.10
C LEU A 106 2.59 -5.34 -1.69
N ASP A 107 3.79 -5.01 -2.16
CA ASP A 107 4.72 -5.97 -2.74
C ASP A 107 6.07 -5.91 -2.01
N PRO A 108 6.70 -7.07 -1.72
CA PRO A 108 6.20 -8.43 -1.88
C PRO A 108 5.02 -8.77 -0.96
N VAL A 109 4.21 -9.76 -1.35
CA VAL A 109 3.03 -10.22 -0.56
C VAL A 109 3.47 -10.74 0.78
N ASP A 110 2.70 -10.44 1.84
CA ASP A 110 2.93 -11.03 3.16
C ASP A 110 2.24 -12.39 3.30
N GLN A 111 2.78 -13.21 4.19
CA GLN A 111 2.22 -14.54 4.50
C GLN A 111 0.90 -14.46 5.30
N ARG A 112 0.59 -13.29 5.86
CA ARG A 112 -0.58 -13.05 6.71
C ARG A 112 -1.39 -11.88 6.19
N ASP A 113 -2.69 -11.94 6.45
CA ASP A 113 -3.55 -10.77 6.29
C ASP A 113 -3.11 -9.67 7.28
N GLY A 114 -3.04 -8.43 6.79
CA GLY A 114 -2.78 -7.27 7.62
C GLY A 114 -4.02 -6.42 7.79
N MET A 115 -4.28 -5.96 9.03
CA MET A 115 -5.29 -4.94 9.30
C MET A 115 -4.56 -3.64 9.63
N ALA A 116 -4.92 -2.57 8.95
CA ALA A 116 -4.27 -1.29 9.16
C ALA A 116 -5.29 -0.14 9.27
N THR A 117 -4.87 0.88 9.96
CA THR A 117 -5.59 2.15 10.03
C THR A 117 -4.62 3.26 9.71
N PHE A 118 -5.01 4.14 8.83
CA PHE A 118 -4.21 5.31 8.46
C PHE A 118 -5.03 6.59 8.56
N SER A 119 -4.37 7.70 8.91
CA SER A 119 -5.03 8.99 9.03
C SER A 119 -4.29 10.07 8.24
N TRP A 120 -5.06 10.89 7.55
CA TRP A 120 -4.59 12.10 6.89
C TRP A 120 -5.17 13.30 7.59
N THR A 121 -4.31 14.24 7.96
CA THR A 121 -4.72 15.52 8.57
C THR A 121 -4.48 16.63 7.57
N PHE A 122 -5.53 17.39 7.31
CA PHE A 122 -5.54 18.51 6.38
C PHE A 122 -5.68 19.82 7.16
N LYS A 123 -4.95 20.83 6.72
CA LYS A 123 -5.06 22.19 7.22
C LYS A 123 -5.08 23.15 6.04
N ALA A 124 -6.05 24.04 6.03
CA ALA A 124 -6.08 25.11 5.05
C ALA A 124 -4.86 26.03 5.25
N ALA A 125 -4.28 26.47 4.14
CA ALA A 125 -3.21 27.46 4.20
C ALA A 125 -3.76 28.77 4.79
N GLU A 126 -3.06 29.32 5.76
CA GLU A 126 -3.37 30.68 6.23
C GLU A 126 -3.17 31.66 5.07
N PRO A 127 -4.08 32.65 4.89
CA PRO A 127 -3.86 33.67 3.88
C PRO A 127 -2.56 34.41 4.18
N LYS A 128 -1.64 34.41 3.21
CA LYS A 128 -0.41 35.18 3.34
C LYS A 128 -0.79 36.64 3.59
N PRO A 129 -0.27 37.28 4.65
CA PRO A 129 -0.53 38.70 4.84
C PRO A 129 -0.10 39.48 3.59
N ALA A 130 -0.97 40.34 3.11
CA ALA A 130 -0.67 41.22 2.01
C ALA A 130 0.49 42.15 2.40
N GLU A 131 1.62 42.08 1.67
CA GLU A 131 2.68 43.06 1.71
C GLU A 131 2.24 44.35 1.00
#